data_94085170602b2ac7a53dd4438891bed0
#
_entry.id   94085170602b2ac7a53dd4438891bed0
#
_cell.length_a   1.000
_cell.length_b   1.000
_cell.length_c   1.000
_cell.angle_alpha   90.00
_cell.angle_beta   90.00
_cell.angle_gamma   90.00
#
_symmetry.space_group_name_H-M   'P 1'
#
loop_
_entity.id
_entity.type
_entity.pdbx_description
1 polymer ?
#
loop_
_entity_poly.entity_id
_entity_poly.type
_entity_poly.pdbx_seq_one_letter_code
_entity_poly.pdbx_strand_id
1 'polypeptide(L)'
;MSEAVAVDLEGRSYDVRIGRGLVDSAGRHVTPLLKRPLTAVVMDRTVADLHGERLLASLRAAGVVAHPVIVPPGEETKSFSGLAELCDELLALELERSDHIIAFGGGVVGDLAGFAAAIFKRGIGFIQIPTTLLAQVDSSVGGKTAIDTARGKNLIGAFHQPRLVLADLGVLTTLPRREMACGYAEVLKYGLLGDADFFAGLEAATPRVLGLEDAALVWAVRRCVEMKARIVAEDEREGGRRALLNLGHTFGHAVEAATGFGEALKHGEAVALGCALAFRFSLRLGLCPGQDATRAERAIAAAGLPTRLADIAGHPFRADALIASMAQDKKAQGGALTFILVRGIGDAFVAKGVDPAPLRDFLIDEGALP
;
A
#
# COMPACT_ATOMS: atom_id res chain seq x y z
N MET A 1 14.16 -17.24 -11.65
CA MET A 1 12.95 -18.04 -11.32
C MET A 1 11.98 -17.11 -10.59
N SER A 2 10.68 -17.21 -10.85
CA SER A 2 9.66 -16.47 -10.12
C SER A 2 9.04 -17.37 -9.07
N GLU A 3 8.71 -16.79 -7.90
CA GLU A 3 7.94 -17.44 -6.86
C GLU A 3 6.46 -17.07 -7.00
N ALA A 4 5.57 -17.88 -6.44
CA ALA A 4 4.14 -17.62 -6.44
C ALA A 4 3.59 -17.75 -5.03
N VAL A 5 2.74 -16.80 -4.64
CA VAL A 5 1.97 -16.82 -3.39
C VAL A 5 0.49 -16.80 -3.76
N ALA A 6 -0.25 -17.80 -3.32
CA ALA A 6 -1.69 -17.84 -3.52
C ALA A 6 -2.42 -16.95 -2.50
N VAL A 7 -3.40 -16.19 -2.97
CA VAL A 7 -4.39 -15.49 -2.14
C VAL A 7 -5.68 -16.29 -2.21
N ASP A 8 -5.95 -17.07 -1.16
CA ASP A 8 -7.08 -18.01 -1.13
C ASP A 8 -8.36 -17.29 -0.73
N LEU A 9 -9.25 -17.15 -1.71
CA LEU A 9 -10.57 -16.55 -1.53
C LEU A 9 -11.60 -17.43 -2.22
N GLU A 10 -12.65 -17.80 -1.51
CA GLU A 10 -13.68 -18.70 -2.01
C GLU A 10 -14.20 -18.28 -3.39
N GLY A 11 -13.90 -19.07 -4.44
CA GLY A 11 -14.28 -18.83 -5.84
C GLY A 11 -13.61 -17.63 -6.53
N ARG A 12 -12.64 -16.94 -5.85
CA ARG A 12 -11.97 -15.73 -6.37
C ARG A 12 -10.48 -15.70 -6.06
N SER A 13 -9.90 -16.87 -5.77
CA SER A 13 -8.45 -17.01 -5.51
C SER A 13 -7.62 -16.56 -6.70
N TYR A 14 -6.44 -16.03 -6.42
CA TYR A 14 -5.50 -15.59 -7.46
C TYR A 14 -4.05 -15.73 -6.98
N ASP A 15 -3.12 -15.71 -7.93
CA ASP A 15 -1.69 -15.76 -7.64
C ASP A 15 -1.05 -14.38 -7.63
N VAL A 16 -0.12 -14.18 -6.69
CA VAL A 16 0.88 -13.10 -6.73
C VAL A 16 2.20 -13.73 -7.15
N ARG A 17 2.69 -13.40 -8.34
CA ARG A 17 3.98 -13.85 -8.86
C ARG A 17 5.04 -12.80 -8.58
N ILE A 18 6.16 -13.22 -7.99
CA ILE A 18 7.23 -12.36 -7.51
C ILE A 18 8.54 -12.78 -8.17
N GLY A 19 9.23 -11.85 -8.81
CA GLY A 19 10.53 -12.14 -9.45
C GLY A 19 10.96 -11.06 -10.41
N ARG A 20 12.10 -11.24 -11.08
CA ARG A 20 12.56 -10.32 -12.13
C ARG A 20 12.11 -10.80 -13.51
N GLY A 21 11.92 -9.85 -14.44
CA GLY A 21 11.57 -10.13 -15.84
C GLY A 21 10.11 -10.57 -16.05
N LEU A 22 9.24 -10.35 -15.06
CA LEU A 22 7.82 -10.66 -15.20
C LEU A 22 7.11 -9.73 -16.17
N VAL A 23 7.55 -8.47 -16.28
CA VAL A 23 7.06 -7.53 -17.31
C VAL A 23 7.41 -8.01 -18.70
N ASP A 24 8.66 -8.47 -18.92
CA ASP A 24 9.12 -8.95 -20.22
C ASP A 24 8.46 -10.28 -20.63
N SER A 25 7.90 -11.01 -19.67
CA SER A 25 7.17 -12.28 -19.89
C SER A 25 5.67 -12.16 -19.58
N ALA A 26 5.14 -10.96 -19.37
CA ALA A 26 3.76 -10.73 -18.94
C ALA A 26 2.72 -11.36 -19.88
N GLY A 27 2.95 -11.29 -21.20
CA GLY A 27 2.08 -11.92 -22.19
C GLY A 27 1.81 -13.40 -21.90
N ARG A 28 2.83 -14.16 -21.49
CA ARG A 28 2.70 -15.59 -21.12
C ARG A 28 1.78 -15.81 -19.91
N HIS A 29 1.79 -14.88 -18.96
CA HIS A 29 0.99 -14.98 -17.74
C HIS A 29 -0.43 -14.45 -17.92
N VAL A 30 -0.60 -13.44 -18.78
CA VAL A 30 -1.87 -12.76 -19.02
C VAL A 30 -2.76 -13.52 -19.99
N THR A 31 -2.20 -14.02 -21.09
CA THR A 31 -2.97 -14.69 -22.17
C THR A 31 -3.93 -15.78 -21.67
N PRO A 32 -3.57 -16.66 -20.72
CA PRO A 32 -4.49 -17.70 -20.25
C PRO A 32 -5.73 -17.18 -19.54
N LEU A 33 -5.72 -15.90 -19.09
CA LEU A 33 -6.84 -15.26 -18.40
C LEU A 33 -7.80 -14.56 -19.37
N LEU A 34 -7.33 -14.27 -20.59
CA LEU A 34 -8.10 -13.50 -21.57
C LEU A 34 -9.00 -14.44 -22.40
N LYS A 35 -10.28 -14.09 -22.50
CA LYS A 35 -11.21 -14.79 -23.42
C LYS A 35 -11.07 -14.31 -24.87
N ARG A 36 -10.72 -13.05 -25.06
CA ARG A 36 -10.35 -12.45 -26.33
C ARG A 36 -8.90 -11.94 -26.21
N PRO A 37 -8.09 -11.98 -27.27
CA PRO A 37 -6.71 -11.49 -27.23
C PRO A 37 -6.68 -9.95 -27.23
N LEU A 38 -7.39 -9.31 -26.30
CA LEU A 38 -7.57 -7.87 -26.20
C LEU A 38 -7.54 -7.42 -24.74
N THR A 39 -6.85 -6.32 -24.45
CA THR A 39 -6.80 -5.71 -23.13
C THR A 39 -6.53 -4.21 -23.21
N ALA A 40 -6.98 -3.43 -22.20
CA ALA A 40 -6.48 -2.09 -21.94
C ALA A 40 -5.37 -2.16 -20.90
N VAL A 41 -4.31 -1.37 -21.09
CA VAL A 41 -3.19 -1.23 -20.14
C VAL A 41 -3.21 0.19 -19.59
N VAL A 42 -3.71 0.34 -18.38
CA VAL A 42 -3.74 1.63 -17.67
C VAL A 42 -2.40 1.84 -16.97
N MET A 43 -1.73 2.93 -17.26
CA MET A 43 -0.44 3.29 -16.65
C MET A 43 -0.32 4.82 -16.56
N ASP A 44 0.40 5.30 -15.54
CA ASP A 44 0.75 6.71 -15.50
C ASP A 44 1.85 7.04 -16.51
N ARG A 45 2.00 8.33 -16.84
CA ARG A 45 2.98 8.80 -17.82
C ARG A 45 4.40 8.35 -17.48
N THR A 46 4.81 8.40 -16.21
CA THR A 46 6.16 8.03 -15.78
C THR A 46 6.44 6.54 -16.03
N VAL A 47 5.48 5.68 -15.67
CA VAL A 47 5.60 4.23 -15.90
C VAL A 47 5.55 3.90 -17.39
N ALA A 48 4.71 4.62 -18.16
CA ALA A 48 4.64 4.44 -19.62
C ALA A 48 5.99 4.74 -20.27
N ASP A 49 6.64 5.84 -19.90
CA ASP A 49 7.91 6.25 -20.46
C ASP A 49 9.07 5.33 -20.07
N LEU A 50 9.06 4.78 -18.84
CA LEU A 50 10.12 3.91 -18.32
C LEU A 50 9.96 2.45 -18.72
N HIS A 51 8.75 1.92 -18.75
CA HIS A 51 8.48 0.49 -18.81
C HIS A 51 7.36 0.11 -19.79
N GLY A 52 6.60 1.07 -20.33
CA GLY A 52 5.41 0.80 -21.12
C GLY A 52 5.68 -0.07 -22.34
N GLU A 53 6.71 0.27 -23.14
CA GLU A 53 7.04 -0.50 -24.34
C GLU A 53 7.45 -1.96 -24.03
N ARG A 54 8.14 -2.21 -22.90
CA ARG A 54 8.50 -3.57 -22.48
C ARG A 54 7.27 -4.44 -22.27
N LEU A 55 6.26 -3.91 -21.55
CA LEU A 55 5.01 -4.62 -21.31
C LEU A 55 4.22 -4.83 -22.60
N LEU A 56 4.06 -3.77 -23.41
CA LEU A 56 3.33 -3.84 -24.68
C LEU A 56 3.97 -4.80 -25.67
N ALA A 57 5.30 -4.82 -25.74
CA ALA A 57 6.05 -5.78 -26.58
C ALA A 57 5.82 -7.23 -26.12
N SER A 58 5.82 -7.48 -24.82
CA SER A 58 5.55 -8.80 -24.25
C SER A 58 4.14 -9.30 -24.58
N LEU A 59 3.14 -8.41 -24.44
CA LEU A 59 1.74 -8.74 -24.78
C LEU A 59 1.58 -8.98 -26.28
N ARG A 60 2.15 -8.12 -27.13
CA ARG A 60 2.14 -8.26 -28.57
C ARG A 60 2.80 -9.56 -29.04
N ALA A 61 3.94 -9.95 -28.45
CA ALA A 61 4.62 -11.21 -28.75
C ALA A 61 3.78 -12.45 -28.39
N ALA A 62 2.86 -12.30 -27.43
CA ALA A 62 1.89 -13.34 -27.06
C ALA A 62 0.59 -13.28 -27.86
N GLY A 63 0.51 -12.44 -28.90
CA GLY A 63 -0.67 -12.28 -29.75
C GLY A 63 -1.80 -11.45 -29.14
N VAL A 64 -1.54 -10.70 -28.07
CA VAL A 64 -2.54 -9.86 -27.40
C VAL A 64 -2.49 -8.44 -27.97
N VAL A 65 -3.62 -7.93 -28.40
CA VAL A 65 -3.82 -6.52 -28.75
C VAL A 65 -3.98 -5.73 -27.44
N ALA A 66 -2.99 -4.93 -27.10
CA ALA A 66 -2.97 -4.15 -25.88
C ALA A 66 -3.08 -2.65 -26.20
N HIS A 67 -4.12 -2.01 -25.69
CA HIS A 67 -4.34 -0.59 -25.87
C HIS A 67 -3.82 0.19 -24.63
N PRO A 68 -2.77 1.01 -24.78
CA PRO A 68 -2.31 1.84 -23.68
C PRO A 68 -3.32 2.95 -23.37
N VAL A 69 -3.64 3.10 -22.09
CA VAL A 69 -4.45 4.20 -21.54
C VAL A 69 -3.57 4.92 -20.52
N ILE A 70 -3.21 6.19 -20.84
CA ILE A 70 -2.22 6.92 -20.07
C ILE A 70 -2.91 7.96 -19.18
N VAL A 71 -2.73 7.80 -17.87
CA VAL A 71 -3.25 8.75 -16.88
C VAL A 71 -2.14 9.69 -16.38
N PRO A 72 -2.45 10.87 -15.84
CA PRO A 72 -1.47 11.73 -15.18
C PRO A 72 -0.84 11.02 -13.97
N PRO A 73 0.46 11.27 -13.66
CA PRO A 73 1.05 10.78 -12.43
C PRO A 73 0.56 11.57 -11.21
N GLY A 74 0.59 10.95 -10.04
CA GLY A 74 0.27 11.60 -8.76
C GLY A 74 -1.11 11.29 -8.21
N GLU A 75 -1.29 11.53 -6.90
CA GLU A 75 -2.49 11.18 -6.14
C GLU A 75 -3.74 11.90 -6.65
N GLU A 76 -3.60 13.11 -7.19
CA GLU A 76 -4.72 13.91 -7.74
C GLU A 76 -5.49 13.18 -8.84
N THR A 77 -4.84 12.24 -9.52
CA THR A 77 -5.48 11.38 -10.55
C THR A 77 -6.54 10.45 -9.94
N LYS A 78 -6.40 10.08 -8.65
CA LYS A 78 -7.38 9.27 -7.91
C LYS A 78 -8.62 10.09 -7.51
N SER A 79 -9.35 10.61 -8.47
CA SER A 79 -10.50 11.49 -8.27
C SER A 79 -11.69 11.04 -9.11
N PHE A 80 -12.87 11.63 -8.85
CA PHE A 80 -14.05 11.38 -9.69
C PHE A 80 -13.82 11.80 -11.15
N SER A 81 -13.10 12.90 -11.40
CA SER A 81 -12.76 13.32 -12.76
C SER A 81 -11.86 12.31 -13.45
N GLY A 82 -10.75 11.90 -12.79
CA GLY A 82 -9.84 10.90 -13.35
C GLY A 82 -10.52 9.54 -13.59
N LEU A 83 -11.44 9.15 -12.69
CA LEU A 83 -12.25 7.93 -12.88
C LEU A 83 -13.19 8.05 -14.08
N ALA A 84 -13.86 9.20 -14.26
CA ALA A 84 -14.76 9.42 -15.39
C ALA A 84 -14.01 9.40 -16.72
N GLU A 85 -12.89 10.13 -16.81
CA GLU A 85 -12.00 10.16 -17.98
C GLU A 85 -11.51 8.75 -18.34
N LEU A 86 -11.02 7.99 -17.34
CA LEU A 86 -10.59 6.60 -17.54
C LEU A 86 -11.74 5.72 -18.05
N CYS A 87 -12.92 5.85 -17.47
CA CYS A 87 -14.09 5.06 -17.91
C CYS A 87 -14.49 5.40 -19.36
N ASP A 88 -14.44 6.66 -19.76
CA ASP A 88 -14.75 7.09 -21.13
C ASP A 88 -13.74 6.54 -22.14
N GLU A 89 -12.44 6.58 -21.82
CA GLU A 89 -11.40 5.95 -22.65
C GLU A 89 -11.61 4.43 -22.78
N LEU A 90 -11.91 3.74 -21.67
CA LEU A 90 -12.19 2.31 -21.69
C LEU A 90 -13.46 1.97 -22.53
N LEU A 91 -14.47 2.81 -22.52
CA LEU A 91 -15.68 2.66 -23.35
C LEU A 91 -15.36 2.78 -24.84
N ALA A 92 -14.49 3.71 -25.21
CA ALA A 92 -14.05 3.91 -26.59
C ALA A 92 -13.28 2.71 -27.16
N LEU A 93 -12.67 1.86 -26.30
CA LEU A 93 -11.97 0.63 -26.70
C LEU A 93 -12.90 -0.57 -26.94
N GLU A 94 -14.22 -0.42 -26.76
CA GLU A 94 -15.22 -1.46 -26.96
C GLU A 94 -14.95 -2.76 -26.17
N LEU A 95 -14.33 -2.64 -24.99
CA LEU A 95 -14.09 -3.79 -24.09
C LEU A 95 -15.41 -4.46 -23.70
N GLU A 96 -15.43 -5.77 -23.67
CA GLU A 96 -16.56 -6.57 -23.20
C GLU A 96 -16.43 -6.90 -21.70
N ARG A 97 -17.53 -7.32 -21.07
CA ARG A 97 -17.51 -7.74 -19.65
C ARG A 97 -16.55 -8.88 -19.36
N SER A 98 -16.26 -9.71 -20.37
CA SER A 98 -15.36 -10.84 -20.24
C SER A 98 -13.88 -10.50 -20.42
N ASP A 99 -13.57 -9.27 -20.82
CA ASP A 99 -12.19 -8.79 -20.98
C ASP A 99 -11.59 -8.40 -19.63
N HIS A 100 -10.32 -8.05 -19.67
CA HIS A 100 -9.57 -7.64 -18.48
C HIS A 100 -8.90 -6.29 -18.73
N ILE A 101 -8.71 -5.53 -17.64
CA ILE A 101 -7.86 -4.33 -17.62
C ILE A 101 -6.55 -4.70 -16.93
N ILE A 102 -5.42 -4.23 -17.43
CA ILE A 102 -4.14 -4.31 -16.76
C ILE A 102 -3.85 -2.96 -16.10
N ALA A 103 -3.69 -2.96 -14.79
CA ALA A 103 -3.20 -1.82 -14.02
C ALA A 103 -1.68 -1.94 -13.89
N PHE A 104 -0.93 -1.13 -14.62
CA PHE A 104 0.53 -1.13 -14.62
C PHE A 104 1.06 0.17 -14.02
N GLY A 105 1.35 0.17 -12.74
CA GLY A 105 1.75 1.38 -12.01
C GLY A 105 1.90 1.18 -10.50
N GLY A 106 2.04 2.28 -9.78
CA GLY A 106 2.02 2.31 -8.33
C GLY A 106 0.60 2.13 -7.76
N GLY A 107 0.45 2.38 -6.44
CA GLY A 107 -0.83 2.28 -5.75
C GLY A 107 -1.94 3.14 -6.36
N VAL A 108 -1.62 4.34 -6.83
CA VAL A 108 -2.56 5.26 -7.50
C VAL A 108 -3.22 4.60 -8.71
N VAL A 109 -2.40 4.05 -9.61
CA VAL A 109 -2.89 3.37 -10.82
C VAL A 109 -3.66 2.10 -10.45
N GLY A 110 -3.14 1.32 -9.50
CA GLY A 110 -3.80 0.10 -9.01
C GLY A 110 -5.19 0.35 -8.46
N ASP A 111 -5.34 1.38 -7.62
CA ASP A 111 -6.60 1.76 -7.01
C ASP A 111 -7.60 2.32 -8.03
N LEU A 112 -7.15 3.26 -8.86
CA LEU A 112 -8.00 3.91 -9.88
C LEU A 112 -8.48 2.89 -10.93
N ALA A 113 -7.56 2.13 -11.54
CA ALA A 113 -7.91 1.15 -12.56
C ALA A 113 -8.71 -0.03 -11.97
N GLY A 114 -8.41 -0.46 -10.74
CA GLY A 114 -9.16 -1.48 -10.04
C GLY A 114 -10.59 -1.04 -9.71
N PHE A 115 -10.77 0.21 -9.29
CA PHE A 115 -12.12 0.76 -9.06
C PHE A 115 -12.89 0.98 -10.37
N ALA A 116 -12.22 1.48 -11.42
CA ALA A 116 -12.81 1.52 -12.75
C ALA A 116 -13.27 0.12 -13.20
N ALA A 117 -12.43 -0.92 -13.04
CA ALA A 117 -12.80 -2.30 -13.37
C ALA A 117 -14.01 -2.79 -12.57
N ALA A 118 -14.11 -2.43 -11.28
CA ALA A 118 -15.23 -2.83 -10.43
C ALA A 118 -16.59 -2.28 -10.91
N ILE A 119 -16.61 -1.09 -11.49
CA ILE A 119 -17.86 -0.43 -11.94
C ILE A 119 -18.09 -0.54 -13.45
N PHE A 120 -17.02 -0.65 -14.26
CA PHE A 120 -17.12 -0.72 -15.71
C PHE A 120 -17.98 -1.91 -16.14
N LYS A 121 -19.05 -1.66 -16.93
CA LYS A 121 -20.03 -2.68 -17.33
C LYS A 121 -20.57 -3.55 -16.17
N ARG A 122 -20.61 -3.03 -14.96
CA ARG A 122 -20.99 -3.67 -13.68
C ARG A 122 -19.98 -4.72 -13.22
N GLY A 123 -18.71 -4.53 -13.55
CA GLY A 123 -17.57 -5.35 -13.15
C GLY A 123 -16.96 -6.12 -14.30
N ILE A 124 -15.67 -5.87 -14.55
CA ILE A 124 -14.81 -6.67 -15.42
C ILE A 124 -13.59 -7.13 -14.63
N GLY A 125 -12.88 -8.14 -15.13
CA GLY A 125 -11.65 -8.58 -14.48
C GLY A 125 -10.53 -7.55 -14.60
N PHE A 126 -9.57 -7.58 -13.66
CA PHE A 126 -8.35 -6.81 -13.81
C PHE A 126 -7.12 -7.58 -13.32
N ILE A 127 -5.96 -7.16 -13.78
CA ILE A 127 -4.64 -7.71 -13.46
C ILE A 127 -3.80 -6.56 -12.95
N GLN A 128 -3.04 -6.77 -11.88
CA GLN A 128 -2.13 -5.78 -11.34
C GLN A 128 -0.69 -6.09 -11.68
N ILE A 129 0.05 -5.08 -12.13
CA ILE A 129 1.50 -5.13 -12.33
C ILE A 129 2.10 -3.95 -11.55
N PRO A 130 2.32 -4.12 -10.22
CA PRO A 130 2.75 -3.03 -9.35
C PRO A 130 4.20 -2.63 -9.63
N THR A 131 4.45 -1.31 -9.75
CA THR A 131 5.77 -0.77 -10.09
C THR A 131 6.49 -0.08 -8.93
N THR A 132 5.85 0.07 -7.78
CA THR A 132 6.48 0.57 -6.55
C THR A 132 6.59 -0.54 -5.52
N LEU A 133 7.58 -0.46 -4.61
CA LEU A 133 7.72 -1.45 -3.54
C LEU A 133 6.46 -1.48 -2.66
N LEU A 134 5.91 -0.31 -2.31
CA LEU A 134 4.66 -0.19 -1.54
C LEU A 134 3.52 -0.98 -2.22
N ALA A 135 3.35 -0.83 -3.51
CA ALA A 135 2.31 -1.53 -4.23
C ALA A 135 2.59 -3.05 -4.31
N GLN A 136 3.84 -3.46 -4.45
CA GLN A 136 4.23 -4.88 -4.50
C GLN A 136 3.98 -5.60 -3.17
N VAL A 137 4.22 -4.94 -2.03
CA VAL A 137 4.09 -5.58 -0.71
C VAL A 137 2.73 -5.36 -0.08
N ASP A 138 1.98 -4.34 -0.51
CA ASP A 138 0.73 -3.96 0.15
C ASP A 138 -0.43 -3.71 -0.82
N SER A 139 -0.53 -2.57 -1.51
CA SER A 139 -1.77 -2.13 -2.14
C SER A 139 -2.29 -3.08 -3.23
N SER A 140 -1.44 -3.83 -3.94
CA SER A 140 -1.87 -4.77 -4.98
C SER A 140 -2.56 -6.04 -4.45
N VAL A 141 -2.56 -6.29 -3.15
CA VAL A 141 -3.12 -7.51 -2.53
C VAL A 141 -4.34 -7.14 -1.67
N GLY A 142 -5.42 -7.91 -1.82
CA GLY A 142 -6.59 -7.81 -0.96
C GLY A 142 -7.73 -6.94 -1.49
N GLY A 143 -7.63 -6.53 -2.78
CA GLY A 143 -8.74 -6.00 -3.58
C GLY A 143 -9.34 -4.67 -3.12
N LYS A 144 -8.72 -3.93 -2.21
CA LYS A 144 -9.14 -2.55 -1.92
C LYS A 144 -8.81 -1.70 -3.13
N THR A 145 -9.82 -1.08 -3.72
CA THR A 145 -9.69 -0.14 -4.85
C THR A 145 -10.52 1.09 -4.54
N ALA A 146 -10.00 2.28 -4.79
CA ALA A 146 -10.66 3.49 -4.34
C ALA A 146 -10.21 4.74 -5.11
N ILE A 147 -10.98 5.80 -4.89
CA ILE A 147 -10.63 7.17 -5.26
C ILE A 147 -10.70 8.08 -4.04
N ASP A 148 -10.04 9.21 -4.15
CA ASP A 148 -10.01 10.25 -3.14
C ASP A 148 -11.14 11.26 -3.35
N THR A 149 -11.48 11.97 -2.28
CA THR A 149 -12.49 13.02 -2.28
C THR A 149 -11.99 14.23 -1.52
N ALA A 150 -12.65 15.36 -1.65
CA ALA A 150 -12.36 16.55 -0.84
C ALA A 150 -12.51 16.31 0.69
N ARG A 151 -13.15 15.20 1.09
CA ARG A 151 -13.35 14.84 2.50
C ARG A 151 -12.31 13.89 3.05
N GLY A 152 -11.48 13.28 2.20
CA GLY A 152 -10.42 12.35 2.60
C GLY A 152 -10.06 11.35 1.51
N LYS A 153 -8.95 10.64 1.75
CA LYS A 153 -8.42 9.60 0.87
C LYS A 153 -9.21 8.30 0.99
N ASN A 154 -9.36 7.59 -0.13
CA ASN A 154 -9.89 6.22 -0.21
C ASN A 154 -11.31 6.02 0.37
N LEU A 155 -12.11 7.08 0.47
CA LEU A 155 -13.46 7.00 1.07
C LEU A 155 -14.51 6.40 0.13
N ILE A 156 -14.24 6.37 -1.17
CA ILE A 156 -15.14 5.83 -2.18
C ILE A 156 -14.39 4.78 -2.98
N GLY A 157 -14.93 3.56 -3.01
CA GLY A 157 -14.25 2.45 -3.67
C GLY A 157 -15.03 1.15 -3.62
N ALA A 158 -14.36 0.07 -3.97
CA ALA A 158 -14.92 -1.29 -3.97
C ALA A 158 -13.89 -2.31 -3.50
N PHE A 159 -14.36 -3.43 -2.96
CA PHE A 159 -13.55 -4.64 -2.83
C PHE A 159 -13.62 -5.42 -4.14
N HIS A 160 -12.61 -5.28 -4.98
CA HIS A 160 -12.51 -5.93 -6.27
C HIS A 160 -11.17 -6.64 -6.40
N GLN A 161 -11.18 -7.98 -6.35
CA GLN A 161 -9.94 -8.78 -6.33
C GLN A 161 -9.34 -8.86 -7.75
N PRO A 162 -8.02 -8.70 -7.90
CA PRO A 162 -7.36 -8.93 -9.18
C PRO A 162 -7.42 -10.42 -9.55
N ARG A 163 -7.26 -10.73 -10.83
CA ARG A 163 -7.14 -12.12 -11.33
C ARG A 163 -5.71 -12.62 -11.29
N LEU A 164 -4.75 -11.73 -11.22
CA LEU A 164 -3.33 -12.00 -11.16
C LEU A 164 -2.60 -10.75 -10.69
N VAL A 165 -1.52 -10.93 -9.93
CA VAL A 165 -0.56 -9.87 -9.62
C VAL A 165 0.82 -10.31 -10.12
N LEU A 166 1.50 -9.45 -10.90
CA LEU A 166 2.87 -9.66 -11.36
C LEU A 166 3.79 -8.62 -10.71
N ALA A 167 4.41 -8.97 -9.61
CA ALA A 167 5.38 -8.14 -8.89
C ALA A 167 6.79 -8.34 -9.50
N ASP A 168 7.09 -7.57 -10.55
CA ASP A 168 8.42 -7.57 -11.17
C ASP A 168 9.38 -6.71 -10.34
N LEU A 169 10.31 -7.36 -9.65
CA LEU A 169 11.33 -6.67 -8.85
C LEU A 169 12.33 -5.88 -9.71
N GLY A 170 12.40 -6.18 -11.02
CA GLY A 170 13.26 -5.48 -11.96
C GLY A 170 12.84 -4.02 -12.18
N VAL A 171 11.54 -3.70 -12.08
CA VAL A 171 11.05 -2.33 -12.27
C VAL A 171 11.45 -1.41 -11.13
N LEU A 172 11.74 -1.94 -9.95
CA LEU A 172 12.18 -1.17 -8.77
C LEU A 172 13.54 -0.49 -8.97
N THR A 173 14.33 -0.91 -9.95
CA THR A 173 15.62 -0.27 -10.26
C THR A 173 15.49 1.17 -10.75
N THR A 174 14.32 1.56 -11.23
CA THR A 174 14.01 2.93 -11.67
C THR A 174 13.24 3.73 -10.62
N LEU A 175 12.87 3.08 -9.50
CA LEU A 175 12.11 3.72 -8.44
C LEU A 175 13.02 4.69 -7.65
N PRO A 176 12.63 5.95 -7.43
CA PRO A 176 13.39 6.89 -6.61
C PRO A 176 13.64 6.35 -5.20
N ARG A 177 14.80 6.66 -4.62
CA ARG A 177 15.18 6.17 -3.28
C ARG A 177 14.16 6.49 -2.20
N ARG A 178 13.54 7.68 -2.25
CA ARG A 178 12.49 8.09 -1.31
C ARG A 178 11.26 7.20 -1.42
N GLU A 179 10.83 6.86 -2.65
CA GLU A 179 9.72 5.93 -2.89
C GLU A 179 10.07 4.49 -2.46
N MET A 180 11.32 4.08 -2.66
CA MET A 180 11.80 2.79 -2.18
C MET A 180 11.75 2.71 -0.65
N ALA A 181 12.20 3.76 0.06
CA ALA A 181 12.09 3.86 1.51
C ALA A 181 10.63 3.87 1.99
N CYS A 182 9.73 4.59 1.29
CA CYS A 182 8.29 4.57 1.57
C CYS A 182 7.70 3.16 1.49
N GLY A 183 8.03 2.40 0.45
CA GLY A 183 7.61 1.00 0.36
C GLY A 183 8.21 0.13 1.46
N TYR A 184 9.45 0.43 1.86
CA TYR A 184 10.12 -0.30 2.93
C TYR A 184 9.51 -0.05 4.32
N ALA A 185 8.87 1.10 4.54
CA ALA A 185 8.08 1.35 5.74
C ALA A 185 6.97 0.29 5.92
N GLU A 186 6.30 -0.06 4.82
CA GLU A 186 5.29 -1.13 4.84
C GLU A 186 5.91 -2.50 5.08
N VAL A 187 7.11 -2.78 4.53
CA VAL A 187 7.84 -4.02 4.84
C VAL A 187 8.14 -4.13 6.35
N LEU A 188 8.67 -3.07 6.96
CA LEU A 188 8.91 -3.01 8.42
C LEU A 188 7.62 -3.19 9.20
N LYS A 189 6.53 -2.56 8.78
CA LYS A 189 5.21 -2.68 9.43
C LYS A 189 4.77 -4.13 9.55
N TYR A 190 4.96 -4.97 8.53
CA TYR A 190 4.59 -6.40 8.61
C TYR A 190 5.34 -7.14 9.73
N GLY A 191 6.63 -6.91 9.87
CA GLY A 191 7.41 -7.45 10.98
C GLY A 191 6.92 -6.95 12.34
N LEU A 192 6.71 -5.64 12.45
CA LEU A 192 6.28 -4.99 13.68
C LEU A 192 4.89 -5.43 14.13
N LEU A 193 3.96 -5.66 13.20
CA LEU A 193 2.56 -5.97 13.54
C LEU A 193 2.33 -7.44 13.91
N GLY A 194 3.10 -8.39 13.35
CA GLY A 194 2.72 -9.78 13.47
C GLY A 194 3.80 -10.83 13.21
N ASP A 195 5.10 -10.45 13.07
CA ASP A 195 6.16 -11.41 12.79
C ASP A 195 7.52 -10.92 13.33
N ALA A 196 7.80 -11.25 14.58
CA ALA A 196 9.02 -10.84 15.27
C ALA A 196 10.30 -11.42 14.61
N ASP A 197 10.24 -12.65 14.07
CA ASP A 197 11.38 -13.28 13.38
C ASP A 197 11.66 -12.58 12.05
N PHE A 198 10.61 -12.22 11.32
CA PHE A 198 10.76 -11.41 10.11
C PHE A 198 11.37 -10.05 10.42
N PHE A 199 10.89 -9.38 11.48
CA PHE A 199 11.47 -8.12 11.92
C PHE A 199 12.95 -8.24 12.28
N ALA A 200 13.33 -9.26 13.05
CA ALA A 200 14.73 -9.51 13.39
C ALA A 200 15.61 -9.74 12.13
N GLY A 201 15.07 -10.42 11.13
CA GLY A 201 15.73 -10.57 9.84
C GLY A 201 15.88 -9.24 9.09
N LEU A 202 14.87 -8.37 9.14
CA LEU A 202 14.90 -7.05 8.50
C LEU A 202 15.92 -6.11 9.14
N GLU A 203 16.13 -6.14 10.47
CA GLU A 203 17.16 -5.33 11.14
C GLU A 203 18.54 -5.53 10.51
N ALA A 204 18.87 -6.76 10.12
CA ALA A 204 20.14 -7.08 9.45
C ALA A 204 20.08 -6.87 7.92
N ALA A 205 18.91 -7.03 7.31
CA ALA A 205 18.77 -7.04 5.85
C ALA A 205 18.43 -5.67 5.25
N THR A 206 18.14 -4.64 6.04
CA THR A 206 17.74 -3.30 5.56
C THR A 206 18.63 -2.78 4.42
N PRO A 207 19.97 -2.74 4.53
CA PRO A 207 20.82 -2.22 3.46
C PRO A 207 20.76 -3.07 2.19
N ARG A 208 20.56 -4.38 2.32
CA ARG A 208 20.47 -5.32 1.19
C ARG A 208 19.16 -5.18 0.43
N VAL A 209 18.05 -5.04 1.16
CA VAL A 209 16.71 -4.83 0.55
C VAL A 209 16.66 -3.47 -0.15
N LEU A 210 17.08 -2.40 0.53
CA LEU A 210 17.12 -1.05 -0.06
C LEU A 210 18.17 -0.93 -1.18
N GLY A 211 19.20 -1.77 -1.16
CA GLY A 211 20.19 -1.91 -2.23
C GLY A 211 19.74 -2.80 -3.38
N LEU A 212 18.49 -3.29 -3.38
CA LEU A 212 17.89 -4.14 -4.43
C LEU A 212 18.62 -5.47 -4.65
N GLU A 213 19.25 -6.04 -3.58
CA GLU A 213 19.84 -7.37 -3.66
C GLU A 213 18.74 -8.42 -3.84
N ASP A 214 18.83 -9.22 -4.89
CA ASP A 214 17.76 -10.11 -5.35
C ASP A 214 17.21 -11.02 -4.26
N ALA A 215 18.07 -11.74 -3.55
CA ALA A 215 17.64 -12.71 -2.54
C ALA A 215 16.93 -12.02 -1.35
N ALA A 216 17.48 -10.90 -0.89
CA ALA A 216 16.90 -10.14 0.22
C ALA A 216 15.57 -9.49 -0.18
N LEU A 217 15.48 -8.96 -1.40
CA LEU A 217 14.29 -8.32 -1.91
C LEU A 217 13.14 -9.32 -2.15
N VAL A 218 13.44 -10.47 -2.82
CA VAL A 218 12.47 -11.55 -3.01
C VAL A 218 11.93 -12.03 -1.66
N TRP A 219 12.83 -12.28 -0.69
CA TRP A 219 12.45 -12.72 0.66
C TRP A 219 11.52 -11.71 1.34
N ALA A 220 11.86 -10.43 1.31
CA ALA A 220 11.07 -9.39 1.97
C ALA A 220 9.69 -9.22 1.32
N VAL A 221 9.63 -9.11 -0.01
CA VAL A 221 8.36 -8.95 -0.75
C VAL A 221 7.48 -10.19 -0.57
N ARG A 222 8.03 -11.38 -0.73
CA ARG A 222 7.30 -12.64 -0.53
C ARG A 222 6.70 -12.72 0.87
N ARG A 223 7.48 -12.44 1.92
CA ARG A 223 7.00 -12.55 3.30
C ARG A 223 5.85 -11.59 3.60
N CYS A 224 5.94 -10.35 3.10
CA CYS A 224 4.83 -9.38 3.21
C CYS A 224 3.57 -9.88 2.51
N VAL A 225 3.71 -10.37 1.27
CA VAL A 225 2.58 -10.89 0.48
C VAL A 225 1.95 -12.11 1.15
N GLU A 226 2.76 -13.07 1.67
CA GLU A 226 2.26 -14.23 2.43
C GLU A 226 1.46 -13.82 3.68
N MET A 227 1.98 -12.85 4.44
CA MET A 227 1.29 -12.35 5.63
C MET A 227 -0.02 -11.66 5.25
N LYS A 228 0.01 -10.79 4.24
CA LYS A 228 -1.20 -10.10 3.78
C LYS A 228 -2.23 -11.06 3.20
N ALA A 229 -1.81 -12.01 2.37
CA ALA A 229 -2.69 -13.03 1.80
C ALA A 229 -3.45 -13.80 2.88
N ARG A 230 -2.74 -14.22 3.96
CA ARG A 230 -3.36 -14.90 5.10
C ARG A 230 -4.39 -14.03 5.81
N ILE A 231 -4.04 -12.76 6.10
CA ILE A 231 -4.94 -11.82 6.78
C ILE A 231 -6.18 -11.53 5.91
N VAL A 232 -6.00 -11.39 4.60
CA VAL A 232 -7.10 -11.13 3.64
C VAL A 232 -8.00 -12.36 3.51
N ALA A 233 -7.44 -13.57 3.49
CA ALA A 233 -8.23 -14.80 3.46
C ALA A 233 -9.09 -14.97 4.73
N GLU A 234 -8.57 -14.55 5.89
CA GLU A 234 -9.30 -14.59 7.16
C GLU A 234 -10.36 -13.48 7.30
N ASP A 235 -10.10 -12.31 6.69
CA ASP A 235 -10.93 -11.10 6.86
C ASP A 235 -10.86 -10.20 5.62
N GLU A 236 -11.52 -10.60 4.55
CA GLU A 236 -11.49 -9.86 3.27
C GLU A 236 -11.99 -8.42 3.39
N ARG A 237 -13.02 -8.17 4.21
CA ARG A 237 -13.75 -6.88 4.29
C ARG A 237 -13.37 -6.00 5.48
N GLU A 238 -12.27 -6.34 6.18
CA GLU A 238 -11.75 -5.54 7.31
C GLU A 238 -12.75 -5.37 8.47
N GLY A 239 -13.49 -6.44 8.78
CA GLY A 239 -14.38 -6.47 9.93
C GLY A 239 -13.69 -6.85 11.24
N GLY A 240 -12.44 -7.32 11.22
CA GLY A 240 -11.74 -7.88 12.37
C GLY A 240 -10.22 -7.79 12.28
N ARG A 241 -9.54 -8.92 12.00
CA ARG A 241 -8.06 -9.03 12.06
C ARG A 241 -7.33 -8.16 11.05
N ARG A 242 -7.94 -7.89 9.89
CA ARG A 242 -7.34 -7.03 8.85
C ARG A 242 -7.10 -5.59 9.35
N ALA A 243 -7.83 -5.14 10.38
CA ALA A 243 -7.57 -3.85 11.00
C ALA A 243 -6.14 -3.71 11.56
N LEU A 244 -5.46 -4.81 11.90
CA LEU A 244 -4.06 -4.79 12.36
C LEU A 244 -3.09 -4.22 11.31
N LEU A 245 -3.42 -4.35 10.01
CA LEU A 245 -2.64 -3.76 8.93
C LEU A 245 -2.56 -2.22 9.02
N ASN A 246 -3.42 -1.59 9.81
CA ASN A 246 -3.41 -0.16 10.07
C ASN A 246 -2.47 0.25 11.24
N LEU A 247 -1.51 -0.61 11.65
CA LEU A 247 -0.46 -0.20 12.58
C LEU A 247 0.27 1.04 12.03
N GLY A 248 0.36 2.08 12.84
CA GLY A 248 0.94 3.37 12.44
C GLY A 248 -0.02 4.33 11.73
N HIS A 249 -1.05 3.83 11.04
CA HIS A 249 -1.91 4.65 10.19
C HIS A 249 -2.69 5.73 10.95
N THR A 250 -3.16 5.46 12.16
CA THR A 250 -3.92 6.46 12.94
C THR A 250 -3.10 7.72 13.21
N PHE A 251 -1.83 7.57 13.60
CA PHE A 251 -0.89 8.69 13.76
C PHE A 251 -0.45 9.25 12.40
N GLY A 252 -0.08 8.37 11.47
CA GLY A 252 0.41 8.75 10.16
C GLY A 252 -0.58 9.60 9.37
N HIS A 253 -1.83 9.15 9.24
CA HIS A 253 -2.89 9.89 8.53
C HIS A 253 -3.17 11.26 9.16
N ALA A 254 -3.09 11.38 10.51
CA ALA A 254 -3.27 12.67 11.15
C ALA A 254 -2.16 13.67 10.78
N VAL A 255 -0.92 13.20 10.65
CA VAL A 255 0.21 14.04 10.22
C VAL A 255 0.14 14.31 8.71
N GLU A 256 -0.23 13.34 7.87
CA GLU A 256 -0.50 13.57 6.44
C GLU A 256 -1.57 14.65 6.23
N ALA A 257 -2.66 14.60 7.00
CA ALA A 257 -3.70 15.62 6.94
C ALA A 257 -3.17 17.00 7.36
N ALA A 258 -2.35 17.07 8.40
CA ALA A 258 -1.75 18.32 8.88
C ALA A 258 -0.73 18.90 7.88
N THR A 259 -0.12 18.08 7.02
CA THR A 259 0.80 18.49 5.95
C THR A 259 0.12 18.68 4.59
N GLY A 260 -1.19 18.48 4.49
CA GLY A 260 -1.98 18.72 3.27
C GLY A 260 -1.93 17.60 2.23
N PHE A 261 -1.63 16.35 2.62
CA PHE A 261 -1.61 15.17 1.74
C PHE A 261 -0.74 15.30 0.48
N GLY A 262 0.42 15.96 0.56
CA GLY A 262 1.25 16.27 -0.59
C GLY A 262 2.65 15.65 -0.53
N GLU A 263 3.54 16.23 -1.34
CA GLU A 263 4.96 15.84 -1.43
C GLU A 263 5.78 16.14 -0.17
N ALA A 264 5.25 16.96 0.76
CA ALA A 264 5.91 17.30 2.02
C ALA A 264 6.09 16.07 2.92
N LEU A 265 5.11 15.18 2.93
CA LEU A 265 5.15 13.91 3.66
C LEU A 265 4.47 12.82 2.80
N LYS A 266 5.24 11.84 2.36
CA LYS A 266 4.71 10.71 1.61
C LYS A 266 4.08 9.68 2.55
N HIS A 267 3.12 8.91 2.04
CA HIS A 267 2.38 7.92 2.82
C HIS A 267 3.29 6.97 3.62
N GLY A 268 4.31 6.37 2.99
CA GLY A 268 5.22 5.47 3.70
C GLY A 268 6.05 6.16 4.80
N GLU A 269 6.40 7.43 4.62
CA GLU A 269 7.05 8.22 5.67
C GLU A 269 6.10 8.44 6.85
N ALA A 270 4.83 8.75 6.57
CA ALA A 270 3.79 8.91 7.60
C ALA A 270 3.52 7.60 8.35
N VAL A 271 3.46 6.48 7.64
CA VAL A 271 3.30 5.13 8.24
C VAL A 271 4.48 4.79 9.15
N ALA A 272 5.72 5.06 8.70
CA ALA A 272 6.92 4.83 9.49
C ALA A 272 6.93 5.64 10.78
N LEU A 273 6.70 6.96 10.69
CA LEU A 273 6.52 7.83 11.85
C LEU A 273 5.41 7.32 12.77
N GLY A 274 4.27 6.95 12.19
CA GLY A 274 3.12 6.45 12.92
C GLY A 274 3.41 5.13 13.66
N CYS A 275 4.20 4.22 13.08
CA CYS A 275 4.66 3.02 13.75
C CYS A 275 5.57 3.36 14.95
N ALA A 276 6.53 4.29 14.77
CA ALA A 276 7.38 4.75 15.87
C ALA A 276 6.56 5.37 17.01
N LEU A 277 5.58 6.21 16.68
CA LEU A 277 4.66 6.82 17.67
C LEU A 277 3.78 5.75 18.35
N ALA A 278 3.27 4.76 17.61
CA ALA A 278 2.45 3.69 18.18
C ALA A 278 3.24 2.85 19.20
N PHE A 279 4.51 2.54 18.92
CA PHE A 279 5.39 1.84 19.87
C PHE A 279 5.69 2.67 21.10
N ARG A 280 6.03 3.96 20.95
CA ARG A 280 6.29 4.86 22.10
C ARG A 280 5.03 5.13 22.91
N PHE A 281 3.88 5.28 22.26
CA PHE A 281 2.62 5.43 22.99
C PHE A 281 2.26 4.15 23.75
N SER A 282 2.47 2.97 23.16
CA SER A 282 2.29 1.70 23.85
C SER A 282 3.24 1.56 25.07
N LEU A 283 4.50 2.01 24.93
CA LEU A 283 5.45 2.06 26.06
C LEU A 283 4.94 3.00 27.17
N ARG A 284 4.48 4.20 26.84
CA ARG A 284 3.92 5.17 27.80
C ARG A 284 2.73 4.59 28.57
N LEU A 285 1.91 3.78 27.91
CA LEU A 285 0.78 3.10 28.53
C LEU A 285 1.17 1.84 29.32
N GLY A 286 2.46 1.48 29.35
CA GLY A 286 2.94 0.27 30.04
C GLY A 286 2.60 -1.04 29.31
N LEU A 287 2.26 -0.97 28.03
CA LEU A 287 1.84 -2.13 27.23
C LEU A 287 3.01 -2.81 26.50
N CYS A 288 4.07 -2.05 26.19
CA CYS A 288 5.19 -2.51 25.39
C CYS A 288 6.53 -2.33 26.13
N PRO A 289 7.48 -3.31 26.03
CA PRO A 289 8.82 -3.14 26.59
C PRO A 289 9.60 -2.00 25.90
N GLY A 290 10.37 -1.22 26.68
CA GLY A 290 11.16 -0.12 26.13
C GLY A 290 12.22 -0.53 25.13
N GLN A 291 12.78 -1.74 25.26
CA GLN A 291 13.72 -2.28 24.28
C GLN A 291 13.09 -2.48 22.89
N ASP A 292 11.82 -2.89 22.83
CA ASP A 292 11.11 -3.12 21.57
C ASP A 292 10.76 -1.80 20.86
N ALA A 293 10.34 -0.78 21.63
CA ALA A 293 10.14 0.56 21.11
C ALA A 293 11.45 1.14 20.53
N THR A 294 12.56 0.95 21.23
CA THR A 294 13.87 1.40 20.76
C THR A 294 14.33 0.65 19.51
N ARG A 295 14.11 -0.67 19.41
CA ARG A 295 14.44 -1.45 18.22
C ARG A 295 13.61 -1.03 17.01
N ALA A 296 12.31 -0.85 17.20
CA ALA A 296 11.42 -0.37 16.14
C ALA A 296 11.88 1.00 15.60
N GLU A 297 12.17 1.96 16.49
CA GLU A 297 12.66 3.28 16.11
C GLU A 297 14.00 3.21 15.36
N ARG A 298 14.95 2.38 15.83
CA ARG A 298 16.24 2.20 15.15
C ARG A 298 16.12 1.60 13.76
N ALA A 299 15.26 0.60 13.59
CA ALA A 299 15.03 -0.02 12.28
C ALA A 299 14.41 0.95 11.27
N ILE A 300 13.46 1.77 11.72
CA ILE A 300 12.84 2.83 10.91
C ILE A 300 13.90 3.89 10.53
N ALA A 301 14.68 4.37 11.48
CA ALA A 301 15.74 5.35 11.23
C ALA A 301 16.83 4.82 10.31
N ALA A 302 17.20 3.53 10.43
CA ALA A 302 18.19 2.88 9.57
C ALA A 302 17.74 2.81 8.09
N ALA A 303 16.43 2.85 7.83
CA ALA A 303 15.87 2.96 6.49
C ALA A 303 15.82 4.40 5.95
N GLY A 304 16.28 5.39 6.73
CA GLY A 304 16.22 6.80 6.37
C GLY A 304 14.82 7.40 6.50
N LEU A 305 13.95 6.78 7.30
CA LEU A 305 12.56 7.19 7.50
C LEU A 305 12.40 8.02 8.78
N PRO A 306 11.43 8.93 8.85
CA PRO A 306 11.20 9.77 10.03
C PRO A 306 10.70 8.93 11.22
N THR A 307 11.12 9.32 12.40
CA THR A 307 10.73 8.67 13.66
C THR A 307 10.13 9.63 14.66
N ARG A 308 10.27 10.95 14.43
CA ARG A 308 9.81 12.02 15.32
C ARG A 308 8.96 13.03 14.57
N LEU A 309 8.03 13.68 15.28
CA LEU A 309 7.24 14.78 14.70
C LEU A 309 8.15 15.91 14.19
N ALA A 310 9.26 16.15 14.88
CA ALA A 310 10.24 17.17 14.49
C ALA A 310 10.97 16.89 13.17
N ASP A 311 10.95 15.64 12.69
CA ASP A 311 11.55 15.27 11.41
C ASP A 311 10.68 15.73 10.21
N ILE A 312 9.43 16.15 10.48
CA ILE A 312 8.45 16.45 9.42
C ILE A 312 8.40 17.96 9.16
N ALA A 313 8.42 18.31 7.87
CA ALA A 313 8.21 19.68 7.44
C ALA A 313 6.83 20.20 7.91
N GLY A 314 6.81 21.43 8.42
CA GLY A 314 5.58 22.01 9.00
C GLY A 314 5.41 21.80 10.49
N HIS A 315 6.32 21.04 11.16
CA HIS A 315 6.40 21.00 12.63
C HIS A 315 6.70 22.41 13.18
N PRO A 316 6.16 22.82 14.37
CA PRO A 316 5.35 22.02 15.28
C PRO A 316 3.85 21.94 14.90
N PHE A 317 3.27 20.77 15.09
CA PHE A 317 1.83 20.53 14.93
C PHE A 317 1.10 20.77 16.25
N ARG A 318 -0.19 21.09 16.19
CA ARG A 318 -1.01 21.20 17.42
C ARG A 318 -1.58 19.83 17.81
N ALA A 319 -1.40 19.44 19.08
CA ALA A 319 -1.88 18.16 19.61
C ALA A 319 -3.40 18.00 19.41
N ASP A 320 -4.18 19.06 19.74
CA ASP A 320 -5.63 19.02 19.58
C ASP A 320 -6.07 18.84 18.11
N ALA A 321 -5.36 19.43 17.16
CA ALA A 321 -5.65 19.26 15.72
C ALA A 321 -5.34 17.82 15.25
N LEU A 322 -4.23 17.23 15.70
CA LEU A 322 -3.90 15.84 15.40
C LEU A 322 -4.97 14.89 15.98
N ILE A 323 -5.39 15.08 17.23
CA ILE A 323 -6.44 14.28 17.86
C ILE A 323 -7.77 14.41 17.11
N ALA A 324 -8.13 15.64 16.72
CA ALA A 324 -9.35 15.86 15.93
C ALA A 324 -9.32 15.12 14.58
N SER A 325 -8.16 15.11 13.90
CA SER A 325 -7.97 14.34 12.66
C SER A 325 -8.10 12.83 12.90
N MET A 326 -7.46 12.29 13.96
CA MET A 326 -7.58 10.88 14.35
C MET A 326 -9.02 10.48 14.67
N ALA A 327 -9.82 11.38 15.24
CA ALA A 327 -11.23 11.14 15.55
C ALA A 327 -12.12 11.16 14.29
N GLN A 328 -11.77 11.93 13.27
CA GLN A 328 -12.54 12.00 12.00
C GLN A 328 -12.43 10.69 11.21
N ASP A 329 -11.25 10.10 11.14
CA ASP A 329 -11.02 8.82 10.49
C ASP A 329 -11.90 7.70 11.07
N LYS A 330 -12.42 7.85 12.29
CA LYS A 330 -13.18 6.85 13.05
C LYS A 330 -14.63 7.22 13.39
N LYS A 331 -15.15 8.36 12.96
CA LYS A 331 -16.58 8.72 13.14
C LYS A 331 -17.54 7.68 12.54
N ALA A 332 -17.08 6.90 11.58
CA ALA A 332 -17.84 5.77 11.01
C ALA A 332 -18.00 4.58 11.99
N GLN A 333 -17.30 4.54 13.13
CA GLN A 333 -17.30 3.43 14.09
C GLN A 333 -17.75 3.82 15.51
N GLY A 334 -18.64 4.80 15.66
CA GLY A 334 -19.23 5.11 16.96
C GLY A 334 -18.48 6.13 17.84
N GLY A 335 -17.52 6.88 17.27
CA GLY A 335 -16.94 8.07 17.91
C GLY A 335 -15.84 7.85 18.95
N ALA A 336 -15.51 6.60 19.29
CA ALA A 336 -14.41 6.27 20.21
C ALA A 336 -13.08 6.15 19.46
N LEU A 337 -12.00 6.72 20.02
CA LEU A 337 -10.66 6.58 19.47
C LEU A 337 -10.22 5.11 19.48
N THR A 338 -9.87 4.60 18.32
CA THR A 338 -9.38 3.23 18.15
C THR A 338 -7.98 3.30 17.57
N PHE A 339 -7.03 2.61 18.16
CA PHE A 339 -5.65 2.52 17.71
C PHE A 339 -5.26 1.07 17.44
N ILE A 340 -4.27 0.87 16.61
CA ILE A 340 -3.50 -0.36 16.61
C ILE A 340 -2.27 -0.07 17.47
N LEU A 341 -2.23 -0.68 18.65
CA LEU A 341 -1.13 -0.63 19.60
C LEU A 341 -0.40 -1.96 19.64
N VAL A 342 0.72 -2.02 20.39
CA VAL A 342 1.58 -3.21 20.44
C VAL A 342 1.86 -3.64 21.88
N ARG A 343 1.97 -4.96 22.11
CA ARG A 343 2.53 -5.53 23.35
C ARG A 343 4.02 -5.82 23.24
N GLY A 344 4.53 -5.79 22.01
CA GLY A 344 5.92 -5.98 21.63
C GLY A 344 6.04 -6.09 20.14
N ILE A 345 7.25 -6.28 19.62
CA ILE A 345 7.48 -6.54 18.20
C ILE A 345 6.79 -7.85 17.81
N GLY A 346 5.97 -7.78 16.76
CA GLY A 346 5.19 -8.92 16.25
C GLY A 346 3.88 -9.19 17.01
N ASP A 347 3.49 -8.35 17.96
CA ASP A 347 2.24 -8.51 18.73
C ASP A 347 1.42 -7.21 18.76
N ALA A 348 0.82 -6.88 17.63
CA ALA A 348 -0.10 -5.76 17.51
C ALA A 348 -1.54 -6.19 17.87
N PHE A 349 -2.32 -5.26 18.42
CA PHE A 349 -3.71 -5.46 18.77
C PHE A 349 -4.56 -4.22 18.56
N VAL A 350 -5.87 -4.41 18.46
CA VAL A 350 -6.85 -3.31 18.34
C VAL A 350 -7.18 -2.78 19.73
N ALA A 351 -6.79 -1.54 20.03
CA ALA A 351 -7.10 -0.82 21.25
C ALA A 351 -8.30 0.11 21.02
N LYS A 352 -9.46 -0.25 21.57
CA LYS A 352 -10.69 0.56 21.48
C LYS A 352 -10.87 1.44 22.69
N GLY A 353 -11.47 2.62 22.51
CA GLY A 353 -11.80 3.52 23.61
C GLY A 353 -10.57 4.17 24.26
N VAL A 354 -9.54 4.46 23.47
CA VAL A 354 -8.34 5.14 23.99
C VAL A 354 -8.72 6.52 24.48
N ASP A 355 -8.34 6.82 25.73
CA ASP A 355 -8.58 8.11 26.36
C ASP A 355 -7.77 9.22 25.65
N PRO A 356 -8.41 10.32 25.23
CA PRO A 356 -7.71 11.45 24.61
C PRO A 356 -6.71 12.17 25.53
N ALA A 357 -6.89 12.14 26.85
CA ALA A 357 -6.04 12.90 27.76
C ALA A 357 -4.59 12.37 27.79
N PRO A 358 -4.31 11.07 28.06
CA PRO A 358 -2.97 10.52 27.92
C PRO A 358 -2.37 10.65 26.52
N LEU A 359 -3.21 10.59 25.47
CA LEU A 359 -2.76 10.79 24.10
C LEU A 359 -2.31 12.23 23.85
N ARG A 360 -3.05 13.20 24.35
CA ARG A 360 -2.69 14.64 24.26
C ARG A 360 -1.35 14.93 24.92
N ASP A 361 -1.19 14.46 26.16
CA ASP A 361 0.06 14.61 26.89
C ASP A 361 1.24 13.94 26.18
N PHE A 362 1.00 12.75 25.59
CA PHE A 362 2.01 12.05 24.79
C PHE A 362 2.42 12.89 23.57
N LEU A 363 1.47 13.43 22.81
CA LEU A 363 1.77 14.23 21.62
C LEU A 363 2.56 15.52 21.97
N ILE A 364 2.25 16.14 23.12
CA ILE A 364 3.01 17.30 23.61
C ILE A 364 4.45 16.89 23.96
N ASP A 365 4.64 15.77 24.64
CA ASP A 365 5.98 15.25 24.96
C ASP A 365 6.77 14.85 23.69
N GLU A 366 6.07 14.47 22.60
CA GLU A 366 6.67 14.23 21.28
C GLU A 366 6.94 15.54 20.49
N GLY A 367 6.66 16.70 21.07
CA GLY A 367 6.97 18.02 20.53
C GLY A 367 5.79 18.75 19.86
N ALA A 368 4.57 18.22 19.94
CA ALA A 368 3.41 18.98 19.47
C ALA A 368 3.09 20.17 20.39
N LEU A 369 2.53 21.23 19.82
CA LEU A 369 1.99 22.36 20.60
C LEU A 369 0.69 21.93 21.32
N PRO A 370 0.43 22.50 22.49
CA PRO A 370 -0.81 22.26 23.24
C PRO A 370 -2.07 22.56 22.44
#